data_8a51805e50782c2c844e7cd147dfd330
#
_entry.id   8a51805e50782c2c844e7cd147dfd330
#
_cell.length_a   1.000
_cell.length_b   1.000
_cell.length_c   1.000
_cell.angle_alpha   90.00
_cell.angle_beta   90.00
_cell.angle_gamma   90.00
#
_symmetry.space_group_name_H-M   'P 1'
#
loop_
_entity.id
_entity.type
_entity.pdbx_description
1 polymer ?
#
loop_
_entity_poly.entity_id
_entity_poly.type
_entity_poly.pdbx_seq_one_letter_code
_entity_poly.pdbx_strand_id
1 'polypeptide(L)'
;TLVPLLGKHLNGYAGHLLDITAIIATLLGIAVTIGYGINQLVAGFNEIAGIEWMKPPDSEADAAPIASKSALLLALFLVMLLSIVSAATGIGRGIRVLSNLNLSLSCLLLLFFSIFGPLLFLLELYGRALVDYLFFLPVISVEIFELGTAAGDWQEHGTILYWAWWIAFAPFVGLFLARISKGRTIREFIMGAMLAPAAMCFVWIILLGGTAIHLELSGLAAERIIHAPISARLFETLNVLLADDLFKGFAQLVSILTVTLILTFLITSADSGILVLNTIMTGGENHVDLKHKIIWGLILSAVIAALLISGSGSLEALQKAMIMGALPFSMVMILMCMALIKDIIRHTKTPDSDSL
;
A
#
# COMPACT_ATOMS: atom_id res chain seq x y z
N THR A 1 0.64 -19.91 -14.02
CA THR A 1 -0.42 -19.04 -14.58
C THR A 1 -0.37 -18.93 -16.10
N LEU A 2 0.82 -18.84 -16.72
CA LEU A 2 0.99 -18.69 -18.19
C LEU A 2 1.00 -20.02 -18.99
N VAL A 3 0.91 -21.16 -18.32
CA VAL A 3 0.90 -22.48 -18.96
C VAL A 3 -0.15 -22.64 -20.09
N PRO A 4 -1.38 -22.09 -19.97
CA PRO A 4 -2.36 -22.20 -21.06
C PRO A 4 -1.95 -21.50 -22.37
N LEU A 5 -1.06 -20.49 -22.28
CA LEU A 5 -0.53 -19.76 -23.46
C LEU A 5 0.78 -20.34 -23.97
N LEU A 6 1.75 -20.53 -23.12
CA LEU A 6 3.14 -20.80 -23.48
C LEU A 6 3.54 -22.27 -23.31
N GLY A 7 2.72 -23.07 -22.61
CA GLY A 7 2.95 -24.51 -22.47
C GLY A 7 4.34 -24.86 -21.95
N LYS A 8 5.02 -25.78 -22.65
CA LYS A 8 6.37 -26.25 -22.25
C LYS A 8 7.48 -25.22 -22.40
N HIS A 9 7.26 -24.10 -23.09
CA HIS A 9 8.25 -23.02 -23.23
C HIS A 9 8.52 -22.28 -21.92
N LEU A 10 7.68 -22.46 -20.89
CA LEU A 10 7.90 -21.95 -19.54
C LEU A 10 8.93 -22.76 -18.73
N ASN A 11 9.27 -23.97 -19.19
CA ASN A 11 10.29 -24.77 -18.54
C ASN A 11 11.67 -24.32 -19.06
N GLY A 12 12.35 -23.42 -18.33
CA GLY A 12 13.68 -22.94 -18.69
C GLY A 12 13.83 -21.42 -18.54
N TYR A 13 14.70 -20.82 -19.35
CA TYR A 13 15.05 -19.38 -19.23
C TYR A 13 13.87 -18.42 -19.26
N ALA A 14 12.83 -18.71 -20.06
CA ALA A 14 11.65 -17.86 -20.13
C ALA A 14 10.88 -17.85 -18.79
N GLY A 15 10.74 -18.99 -18.13
CA GLY A 15 10.12 -19.07 -16.80
C GLY A 15 10.92 -18.32 -15.76
N HIS A 16 12.26 -18.51 -15.74
CA HIS A 16 13.12 -17.78 -14.81
C HIS A 16 13.08 -16.26 -15.03
N LEU A 17 12.99 -15.79 -16.27
CA LEU A 17 12.84 -14.36 -16.55
C LEU A 17 11.54 -13.80 -16.01
N LEU A 18 10.44 -14.54 -16.12
CA LEU A 18 9.14 -14.16 -15.55
C LEU A 18 9.19 -14.12 -14.01
N ASP A 19 9.82 -15.09 -13.39
CA ASP A 19 9.97 -15.13 -11.93
C ASP A 19 10.83 -13.96 -11.44
N ILE A 20 11.94 -13.64 -12.12
CA ILE A 20 12.79 -12.49 -11.80
C ILE A 20 12.01 -11.18 -11.93
N THR A 21 11.23 -11.01 -13.00
CA THR A 21 10.38 -9.82 -13.19
C THR A 21 9.35 -9.68 -12.07
N ALA A 22 8.72 -10.78 -11.67
CA ALA A 22 7.77 -10.80 -10.56
C ALA A 22 8.43 -10.45 -9.21
N ILE A 23 9.65 -10.96 -8.97
CA ILE A 23 10.41 -10.68 -7.75
C ILE A 23 10.80 -9.19 -7.70
N ILE A 24 11.34 -8.64 -8.79
CA ILE A 24 11.74 -7.23 -8.86
C ILE A 24 10.51 -6.33 -8.65
N ALA A 25 9.41 -6.59 -9.35
CA ALA A 25 8.18 -5.82 -9.17
C ALA A 25 7.69 -5.88 -7.73
N THR A 26 7.58 -7.08 -7.15
CA THR A 26 7.15 -7.29 -5.76
C THR A 26 8.06 -6.57 -4.77
N LEU A 27 9.38 -6.70 -4.92
CA LEU A 27 10.36 -6.09 -4.02
C LEU A 27 10.27 -4.56 -4.04
N LEU A 28 10.17 -3.96 -5.23
CA LEU A 28 10.07 -2.50 -5.38
C LEU A 28 8.70 -1.98 -4.94
N GLY A 29 7.61 -2.72 -5.20
CA GLY A 29 6.27 -2.38 -4.69
C GLY A 29 6.23 -2.35 -3.16
N ILE A 30 6.77 -3.38 -2.51
CA ILE A 30 6.87 -3.42 -1.04
C ILE A 30 7.78 -2.32 -0.53
N ALA A 31 8.92 -2.05 -1.21
CA ALA A 31 9.85 -1.01 -0.80
C ALA A 31 9.19 0.38 -0.77
N VAL A 32 8.37 0.72 -1.78
CA VAL A 32 7.61 1.97 -1.80
C VAL A 32 6.62 2.03 -0.63
N THR A 33 5.86 0.97 -0.40
CA THR A 33 4.88 0.92 0.69
C THR A 33 5.54 1.13 2.05
N ILE A 34 6.62 0.39 2.32
CA ILE A 34 7.36 0.55 3.58
C ILE A 34 8.01 1.93 3.65
N GLY A 35 8.57 2.45 2.57
CA GLY A 35 9.18 3.77 2.52
C GLY A 35 8.20 4.90 2.85
N TYR A 36 7.02 4.90 2.24
CA TYR A 36 5.95 5.85 2.59
C TYR A 36 5.50 5.72 4.05
N GLY A 37 5.29 4.49 4.50
CA GLY A 37 4.87 4.23 5.86
C GLY A 37 5.93 4.61 6.90
N ILE A 38 7.22 4.45 6.62
CA ILE A 38 8.31 4.91 7.49
C ILE A 38 8.30 6.43 7.61
N ASN A 39 8.12 7.17 6.50
CA ASN A 39 7.99 8.62 6.55
C ASN A 39 6.80 9.06 7.41
N GLN A 40 5.65 8.40 7.25
CA GLN A 40 4.45 8.69 8.03
C GLN A 40 4.62 8.30 9.51
N LEU A 41 5.29 7.19 9.79
CA LEU A 41 5.59 6.72 11.14
C LEU A 41 6.48 7.73 11.89
N VAL A 42 7.55 8.23 11.25
CA VAL A 42 8.46 9.21 11.83
C VAL A 42 7.75 10.56 12.03
N ALA A 43 6.92 10.99 11.06
CA ALA A 43 6.08 12.18 11.20
C ALA A 43 5.16 12.08 12.42
N GLY A 44 4.50 10.93 12.61
CA GLY A 44 3.64 10.67 13.76
C GLY A 44 4.40 10.62 15.10
N PHE A 45 5.57 10.01 15.14
CA PHE A 45 6.41 10.04 16.34
C PHE A 45 6.86 11.46 16.67
N ASN A 46 7.23 12.26 15.67
CA ASN A 46 7.61 13.65 15.88
C ASN A 46 6.45 14.49 16.42
N GLU A 47 5.24 14.24 15.91
CA GLU A 47 4.00 14.86 16.39
C GLU A 47 3.74 14.58 17.88
N ILE A 48 3.92 13.32 18.32
CA ILE A 48 3.64 12.92 19.70
C ILE A 48 4.74 13.38 20.66
N ALA A 49 6.02 13.25 20.27
CA ALA A 49 7.16 13.37 21.18
C ALA A 49 7.97 14.65 20.96
N GLY A 50 7.81 15.37 19.85
CA GLY A 50 8.52 16.62 19.57
C GLY A 50 10.04 16.49 19.55
N ILE A 51 10.57 15.39 19.02
CA ILE A 51 11.99 15.05 19.15
C ILE A 51 12.82 15.81 18.11
N GLU A 52 13.62 16.74 18.54
CA GLU A 52 14.39 17.68 17.70
C GLU A 52 15.29 17.00 16.65
N TRP A 53 16.02 15.92 17.00
CA TRP A 53 16.91 15.24 16.05
C TRP A 53 16.19 14.47 14.93
N MET A 54 14.89 14.25 15.08
CA MET A 54 14.03 13.65 14.03
C MET A 54 13.65 14.66 12.97
N LYS A 55 13.73 15.95 13.26
CA LYS A 55 13.44 17.02 12.30
C LYS A 55 14.57 17.12 11.26
N PRO A 56 14.25 17.56 10.03
CA PRO A 56 15.28 17.83 9.03
C PRO A 56 16.18 19.00 9.50
N PRO A 57 17.44 19.06 9.03
CA PRO A 57 18.29 20.22 9.26
C PRO A 57 17.68 21.48 8.63
N ASP A 58 17.78 22.62 9.31
CA ASP A 58 17.21 23.92 8.89
C ASP A 58 17.69 24.42 7.50
N SER A 59 18.78 23.87 6.98
CA SER A 59 19.37 24.23 5.67
C SER A 59 18.63 23.69 4.45
N GLU A 60 17.61 22.83 4.60
CA GLU A 60 16.86 22.20 3.53
C GLU A 60 15.40 22.68 3.45
N ALA A 61 15.11 23.88 3.92
CA ALA A 61 13.73 24.39 4.12
C ALA A 61 12.84 24.50 2.85
N ASP A 62 13.41 24.57 1.66
CA ASP A 62 12.64 24.80 0.42
C ASP A 62 12.21 23.48 -0.29
N ALA A 63 12.72 22.32 0.12
CA ALA A 63 12.30 21.00 -0.39
C ALA A 63 12.31 19.96 0.74
N ALA A 64 11.91 20.36 1.95
CA ALA A 64 12.25 19.70 3.20
C ALA A 64 11.85 18.22 3.25
N PRO A 65 12.79 17.31 3.45
CA PRO A 65 12.48 15.99 3.96
C PRO A 65 11.81 16.15 5.32
N ILE A 66 10.69 15.49 5.51
CA ILE A 66 9.83 15.57 6.70
C ILE A 66 10.56 15.09 7.97
N ALA A 67 11.64 14.33 7.77
CA ALA A 67 12.41 13.68 8.81
C ALA A 67 13.90 13.61 8.46
N SER A 68 14.74 13.61 9.47
CA SER A 68 16.17 13.38 9.29
C SER A 68 16.45 11.98 8.74
N LYS A 69 17.45 11.82 7.89
CA LYS A 69 17.84 10.51 7.32
C LYS A 69 18.13 9.48 8.41
N SER A 70 18.70 9.90 9.52
CA SER A 70 18.96 9.03 10.69
C SER A 70 17.68 8.52 11.34
N ALA A 71 16.64 9.36 11.46
CA ALA A 71 15.35 8.94 12.00
C ALA A 71 14.65 7.93 11.07
N LEU A 72 14.67 8.18 9.76
CA LEU A 72 14.13 7.24 8.77
C LEU A 72 14.82 5.89 8.82
N LEU A 73 16.17 5.87 8.89
CA LEU A 73 16.95 4.63 8.97
C LEU A 73 16.71 3.88 10.28
N LEU A 74 16.62 4.58 11.42
CA LEU A 74 16.30 3.95 12.69
C LEU A 74 14.90 3.35 12.69
N ALA A 75 13.90 4.08 12.20
CA ALA A 75 12.54 3.58 12.07
C ALA A 75 12.47 2.36 11.14
N LEU A 76 13.14 2.42 9.99
CA LEU A 76 13.27 1.28 9.07
C LEU A 76 13.90 0.07 9.76
N PHE A 77 15.02 0.27 10.45
CA PHE A 77 15.70 -0.81 11.18
C PHE A 77 14.77 -1.49 12.18
N LEU A 78 14.05 -0.71 13.00
CA LEU A 78 13.12 -1.25 14.00
C LEU A 78 11.96 -2.01 13.36
N VAL A 79 11.31 -1.43 12.34
CA VAL A 79 10.21 -2.08 11.62
C VAL A 79 10.68 -3.38 10.98
N MET A 80 11.80 -3.37 10.27
CA MET A 80 12.30 -4.57 9.59
C MET A 80 12.80 -5.64 10.56
N LEU A 81 13.40 -5.26 11.67
CA LEU A 81 13.78 -6.19 12.74
C LEU A 81 12.54 -6.90 13.30
N LEU A 82 11.51 -6.15 13.66
CA LEU A 82 10.25 -6.69 14.16
C LEU A 82 9.55 -7.58 13.12
N SER A 83 9.61 -7.19 11.83
CA SER A 83 9.03 -7.97 10.73
C SER A 83 9.76 -9.29 10.50
N ILE A 84 11.11 -9.29 10.54
CA ILE A 84 11.92 -10.51 10.43
C ILE A 84 11.67 -11.44 11.62
N VAL A 85 11.56 -10.89 12.83
CA VAL A 85 11.22 -11.66 14.04
C VAL A 85 9.82 -12.25 13.91
N SER A 86 8.83 -11.48 13.43
CA SER A 86 7.48 -11.96 13.18
C SER A 86 7.47 -13.09 12.13
N ALA A 87 8.14 -12.90 11.00
CA ALA A 87 8.29 -13.93 9.97
C ALA A 87 8.97 -15.20 10.48
N ALA A 88 9.92 -15.06 11.41
CA ALA A 88 10.62 -16.18 12.03
C ALA A 88 9.75 -17.01 12.97
N THR A 89 8.83 -16.37 13.72
CA THR A 89 7.93 -17.06 14.67
C THR A 89 6.83 -17.87 13.99
N GLY A 90 6.63 -17.68 12.69
CA GLY A 90 5.71 -18.46 11.85
C GLY A 90 4.31 -17.85 11.71
N ILE A 91 3.66 -18.22 10.61
CA ILE A 91 2.40 -17.65 10.09
C ILE A 91 1.20 -17.82 11.06
N GLY A 92 1.27 -18.73 12.03
CA GLY A 92 0.07 -19.19 12.74
C GLY A 92 -0.46 -18.27 13.82
N ARG A 93 0.37 -17.59 14.59
CA ARG A 93 -0.05 -16.80 15.76
C ARG A 93 0.29 -15.31 15.64
N GLY A 94 1.53 -14.96 15.28
CA GLY A 94 2.00 -13.58 15.26
C GLY A 94 1.22 -12.74 14.25
N ILE A 95 1.17 -13.15 12.99
CA ILE A 95 0.46 -12.45 11.91
C ILE A 95 -1.04 -12.32 12.23
N ARG A 96 -1.68 -13.37 12.74
CA ARG A 96 -3.11 -13.34 13.08
C ARG A 96 -3.42 -12.32 14.18
N VAL A 97 -2.61 -12.29 15.23
CA VAL A 97 -2.80 -11.34 16.34
C VAL A 97 -2.59 -9.91 15.85
N LEU A 98 -1.50 -9.64 15.11
CA LEU A 98 -1.26 -8.32 14.53
C LEU A 98 -2.35 -7.90 13.55
N SER A 99 -2.81 -8.79 12.67
CA SER A 99 -3.87 -8.48 11.71
C SER A 99 -5.21 -8.17 12.38
N ASN A 100 -5.58 -8.91 13.45
CA ASN A 100 -6.77 -8.61 14.23
C ASN A 100 -6.63 -7.28 14.97
N LEU A 101 -5.44 -6.98 15.50
CA LEU A 101 -5.15 -5.68 16.12
C LEU A 101 -5.29 -4.55 15.09
N ASN A 102 -4.70 -4.71 13.90
CA ASN A 102 -4.84 -3.74 12.81
C ASN A 102 -6.29 -3.46 12.46
N LEU A 103 -7.09 -4.52 12.30
CA LEU A 103 -8.52 -4.39 12.01
C LEU A 103 -9.24 -3.63 13.13
N SER A 104 -8.98 -3.97 14.40
CA SER A 104 -9.59 -3.31 15.55
C SER A 104 -9.22 -1.84 15.65
N LEU A 105 -7.93 -1.51 15.49
CA LEU A 105 -7.43 -0.12 15.52
C LEU A 105 -7.96 0.67 14.32
N SER A 106 -8.07 0.05 13.12
CA SER A 106 -8.68 0.67 11.95
C SER A 106 -10.15 1.01 12.18
N CYS A 107 -10.92 0.07 12.71
CA CYS A 107 -12.33 0.31 13.05
C CYS A 107 -12.48 1.41 14.10
N LEU A 108 -11.60 1.46 15.10
CA LEU A 108 -11.58 2.53 16.10
C LEU A 108 -11.29 3.90 15.46
N LEU A 109 -10.32 3.98 14.56
CA LEU A 109 -9.98 5.22 13.85
C LEU A 109 -11.14 5.68 12.95
N LEU A 110 -11.76 4.76 12.20
CA LEU A 110 -12.92 5.09 11.36
C LEU A 110 -14.12 5.54 12.20
N LEU A 111 -14.35 4.88 13.33
CA LEU A 111 -15.40 5.27 14.28
C LEU A 111 -15.15 6.68 14.84
N PHE A 112 -13.89 6.97 15.19
CA PHE A 112 -13.48 8.31 15.62
C PHE A 112 -13.82 9.37 14.56
N PHE A 113 -13.41 9.19 13.31
CA PHE A 113 -13.74 10.14 12.23
C PHE A 113 -15.25 10.22 11.94
N SER A 114 -16.00 9.15 12.16
CA SER A 114 -17.46 9.15 12.02
C SER A 114 -18.17 9.95 13.12
N ILE A 115 -17.62 9.98 14.33
CA ILE A 115 -18.21 10.68 15.49
C ILE A 115 -17.80 12.17 15.52
N PHE A 116 -16.52 12.44 15.31
CA PHE A 116 -15.95 13.79 15.43
C PHE A 116 -15.88 14.54 14.11
N GLY A 117 -15.93 13.83 12.98
CA GLY A 117 -15.96 14.43 11.65
C GLY A 117 -17.33 14.96 11.27
N PRO A 118 -17.44 15.69 10.15
CA PRO A 118 -18.67 16.25 9.63
C PRO A 118 -19.53 15.18 8.94
N LEU A 119 -20.09 14.23 9.68
CA LEU A 119 -20.70 13.01 9.15
C LEU A 119 -21.74 13.25 8.04
N LEU A 120 -22.60 14.27 8.17
CA LEU A 120 -23.60 14.57 7.15
C LEU A 120 -22.95 14.98 5.82
N PHE A 121 -21.92 15.82 5.87
CA PHE A 121 -21.12 16.20 4.70
C PHE A 121 -20.43 14.98 4.09
N LEU A 122 -19.88 14.10 4.92
CA LEU A 122 -19.15 12.89 4.46
C LEU A 122 -20.08 11.89 3.78
N LEU A 123 -21.32 11.73 4.27
CA LEU A 123 -22.32 10.87 3.65
C LEU A 123 -22.78 11.42 2.30
N GLU A 124 -23.02 12.75 2.21
CA GLU A 124 -23.34 13.40 0.96
C GLU A 124 -22.18 13.30 -0.04
N LEU A 125 -20.96 13.58 0.40
CA LEU A 125 -19.75 13.45 -0.40
C LEU A 125 -19.57 12.01 -0.92
N TYR A 126 -19.77 11.01 -0.07
CA TYR A 126 -19.67 9.60 -0.45
C TYR A 126 -20.67 9.26 -1.56
N GLY A 127 -21.93 9.66 -1.39
CA GLY A 127 -22.96 9.38 -2.40
C GLY A 127 -22.68 10.06 -3.74
N ARG A 128 -22.31 11.33 -3.73
CA ARG A 128 -21.97 12.08 -4.95
C ARG A 128 -20.71 11.52 -5.61
N ALA A 129 -19.62 11.35 -4.86
CA ALA A 129 -18.36 10.84 -5.38
C ALA A 129 -18.49 9.43 -5.99
N LEU A 130 -19.30 8.55 -5.39
CA LEU A 130 -19.54 7.22 -5.93
C LEU A 130 -20.30 7.28 -7.27
N VAL A 131 -21.34 8.11 -7.37
CA VAL A 131 -22.11 8.29 -8.60
C VAL A 131 -21.22 8.90 -9.68
N ASP A 132 -20.50 9.97 -9.38
CA ASP A 132 -19.60 10.63 -10.30
C ASP A 132 -18.48 9.68 -10.78
N TYR A 133 -17.90 8.91 -9.86
CA TYR A 133 -16.88 7.92 -10.20
C TYR A 133 -17.40 6.89 -11.19
N LEU A 134 -18.58 6.31 -10.94
CA LEU A 134 -19.15 5.30 -11.84
C LEU A 134 -19.56 5.89 -13.20
N PHE A 135 -20.05 7.14 -13.22
CA PHE A 135 -20.48 7.81 -14.44
C PHE A 135 -19.28 8.24 -15.31
N PHE A 136 -18.25 8.80 -14.69
CA PHE A 136 -17.07 9.31 -15.41
C PHE A 136 -15.98 8.27 -15.62
N LEU A 137 -16.05 7.09 -14.96
CA LEU A 137 -15.05 6.04 -15.06
C LEU A 137 -14.65 5.67 -16.50
N PRO A 138 -15.59 5.50 -17.47
CA PRO A 138 -15.22 5.17 -18.85
C PRO A 138 -14.41 6.28 -19.53
N VAL A 139 -14.72 7.55 -19.23
CA VAL A 139 -14.03 8.72 -19.81
C VAL A 139 -12.64 8.85 -19.19
N ILE A 140 -12.56 8.89 -17.86
CA ILE A 140 -11.29 9.04 -17.13
C ILE A 140 -10.32 7.89 -17.43
N SER A 141 -10.84 6.70 -17.73
CA SER A 141 -9.99 5.52 -18.01
C SER A 141 -9.22 5.62 -19.34
N VAL A 142 -9.66 6.46 -20.27
CA VAL A 142 -9.03 6.63 -21.59
C VAL A 142 -8.48 8.02 -21.83
N GLU A 143 -8.76 8.97 -20.93
CA GLU A 143 -8.31 10.35 -21.04
C GLU A 143 -6.82 10.46 -20.72
N ILE A 144 -6.06 11.12 -21.61
CA ILE A 144 -4.64 11.39 -21.45
C ILE A 144 -4.46 12.89 -21.50
N PHE A 145 -3.96 13.46 -20.41
CA PHE A 145 -3.67 14.87 -20.33
C PHE A 145 -2.28 15.19 -20.91
N GLU A 146 -2.15 16.41 -21.42
CA GLU A 146 -0.89 16.89 -21.99
C GLU A 146 0.18 17.08 -20.89
N LEU A 147 1.38 16.55 -21.14
CA LEU A 147 2.52 16.67 -20.22
C LEU A 147 2.91 18.14 -20.00
N GLY A 148 3.26 18.49 -18.77
CA GLY A 148 3.61 19.86 -18.39
C GLY A 148 2.41 20.78 -18.13
N THR A 149 1.20 20.24 -18.15
CA THR A 149 0.00 20.92 -17.62
C THR A 149 -0.29 20.46 -16.20
N ALA A 150 -0.99 21.26 -15.41
CA ALA A 150 -1.39 20.86 -14.05
C ALA A 150 -2.19 19.54 -14.02
N ALA A 151 -3.00 19.28 -15.03
CA ALA A 151 -3.75 18.04 -15.19
C ALA A 151 -2.83 16.85 -15.55
N GLY A 152 -1.83 17.09 -16.44
CA GLY A 152 -0.82 16.07 -16.78
C GLY A 152 0.06 15.72 -15.59
N ASP A 153 0.52 16.71 -14.85
CA ASP A 153 1.31 16.51 -13.62
C ASP A 153 0.51 15.74 -12.56
N TRP A 154 -0.78 16.07 -12.41
CA TRP A 154 -1.68 15.30 -11.54
C TRP A 154 -1.84 13.84 -12.00
N GLN A 155 -2.00 13.62 -13.32
CA GLN A 155 -2.13 12.28 -13.87
C GLN A 155 -0.85 11.45 -13.66
N GLU A 156 0.33 12.05 -13.81
CA GLU A 156 1.62 11.40 -13.58
C GLU A 156 1.79 10.98 -12.12
N HIS A 157 1.61 11.91 -11.18
CA HIS A 157 1.82 11.68 -9.75
C HIS A 157 0.63 10.99 -9.05
N GLY A 158 -0.54 10.99 -9.67
CA GLY A 158 -1.73 10.29 -9.19
C GLY A 158 -1.95 8.99 -9.95
N THR A 159 -2.60 9.06 -11.10
CA THR A 159 -3.10 7.88 -11.83
C THR A 159 -1.99 6.91 -12.21
N ILE A 160 -0.92 7.38 -12.86
CA ILE A 160 0.18 6.53 -13.35
C ILE A 160 0.93 5.90 -12.17
N LEU A 161 1.22 6.70 -11.14
CA LEU A 161 1.91 6.22 -9.94
C LEU A 161 1.10 5.11 -9.24
N TYR A 162 -0.21 5.31 -9.01
CA TYR A 162 -1.04 4.31 -8.34
C TYR A 162 -1.21 3.04 -9.19
N TRP A 163 -1.38 3.15 -10.50
CA TRP A 163 -1.43 1.99 -11.38
C TRP A 163 -0.11 1.21 -11.37
N ALA A 164 1.03 1.90 -11.46
CA ALA A 164 2.33 1.25 -11.35
C ALA A 164 2.51 0.52 -10.01
N TRP A 165 2.02 1.12 -8.93
CA TRP A 165 2.05 0.52 -7.60
C TRP A 165 1.23 -0.77 -7.54
N TRP A 166 -0.01 -0.74 -8.02
CA TRP A 166 -0.86 -1.93 -8.08
C TRP A 166 -0.29 -3.03 -8.98
N ILE A 167 0.30 -2.67 -10.12
CA ILE A 167 0.99 -3.61 -11.01
C ILE A 167 2.18 -4.26 -10.29
N ALA A 168 3.00 -3.47 -9.60
CA ALA A 168 4.13 -3.98 -8.82
C ALA A 168 3.68 -4.93 -7.69
N PHE A 169 2.52 -4.66 -7.08
CA PHE A 169 1.93 -5.49 -6.03
C PHE A 169 1.19 -6.73 -6.55
N ALA A 170 0.85 -6.80 -7.82
CA ALA A 170 0.03 -7.88 -8.36
C ALA A 170 0.60 -9.28 -8.13
N PRO A 171 1.92 -9.57 -8.26
CA PRO A 171 2.45 -10.90 -7.94
C PRO A 171 2.27 -11.25 -6.47
N PHE A 172 2.51 -10.28 -5.57
CA PHE A 172 2.36 -10.43 -4.14
C PHE A 172 0.92 -10.75 -3.74
N VAL A 173 -0.01 -9.87 -4.10
CA VAL A 173 -1.43 -10.00 -3.77
C VAL A 173 -2.05 -11.21 -4.44
N GLY A 174 -1.71 -11.46 -5.70
CA GLY A 174 -2.22 -12.59 -6.47
C GLY A 174 -1.86 -13.94 -5.85
N LEU A 175 -0.61 -14.14 -5.44
CA LEU A 175 -0.17 -15.38 -4.77
C LEU A 175 -0.83 -15.55 -3.38
N PHE A 176 -0.97 -14.46 -2.63
CA PHE A 176 -1.65 -14.49 -1.34
C PHE A 176 -3.13 -14.86 -1.51
N LEU A 177 -3.85 -14.17 -2.40
CA LEU A 177 -5.25 -14.42 -2.68
C LEU A 177 -5.49 -15.84 -3.23
N ALA A 178 -4.62 -16.35 -4.11
CA ALA A 178 -4.72 -17.70 -4.63
C ALA A 178 -4.67 -18.77 -3.52
N ARG A 179 -3.88 -18.53 -2.47
CA ARG A 179 -3.80 -19.46 -1.33
C ARG A 179 -5.04 -19.46 -0.44
N ILE A 180 -5.61 -18.29 -0.15
CA ILE A 180 -6.77 -18.17 0.75
C ILE A 180 -8.10 -18.48 0.05
N SER A 181 -8.14 -18.42 -1.28
CA SER A 181 -9.34 -18.66 -2.08
C SER A 181 -9.50 -20.11 -2.55
N LYS A 182 -8.62 -21.02 -2.12
CA LYS A 182 -8.70 -22.44 -2.50
C LYS A 182 -10.06 -23.03 -2.14
N GLY A 183 -10.74 -23.62 -3.12
CA GLY A 183 -12.08 -24.23 -2.97
C GLY A 183 -13.24 -23.25 -3.08
N ARG A 184 -13.00 -21.97 -3.39
CA ARG A 184 -14.06 -20.97 -3.66
C ARG A 184 -14.35 -20.87 -5.14
N THR A 185 -15.57 -20.47 -5.46
CA THR A 185 -15.97 -20.19 -6.85
C THR A 185 -15.34 -18.87 -7.32
N ILE A 186 -15.18 -18.71 -8.65
CA ILE A 186 -14.69 -17.47 -9.27
C ILE A 186 -15.55 -16.26 -8.84
N ARG A 187 -16.87 -16.44 -8.76
CA ARG A 187 -17.79 -15.39 -8.33
C ARG A 187 -17.53 -14.94 -6.89
N GLU A 188 -17.38 -15.87 -5.96
CA GLU A 188 -17.04 -15.57 -4.57
C GLU A 188 -15.67 -14.90 -4.46
N PHE A 189 -14.71 -15.33 -5.27
CA PHE A 189 -13.40 -14.73 -5.33
C PHE A 189 -13.47 -13.26 -5.78
N ILE A 190 -14.16 -12.95 -6.89
CA ILE A 190 -14.31 -11.58 -7.39
C ILE A 190 -15.01 -10.69 -6.36
N MET A 191 -16.13 -11.17 -5.79
CA MET A 191 -16.87 -10.40 -4.79
C MET A 191 -16.02 -10.10 -3.55
N GLY A 192 -15.29 -11.10 -3.04
CA GLY A 192 -14.48 -10.96 -1.83
C GLY A 192 -13.14 -10.24 -2.04
N ALA A 193 -12.50 -10.42 -3.19
CA ALA A 193 -11.17 -9.86 -3.45
C ALA A 193 -11.19 -8.48 -4.12
N MET A 194 -12.27 -8.12 -4.81
CA MET A 194 -12.37 -6.84 -5.52
C MET A 194 -13.38 -5.90 -4.87
N LEU A 195 -14.64 -6.30 -4.72
CA LEU A 195 -15.68 -5.37 -4.30
C LEU A 195 -15.61 -5.01 -2.82
N ALA A 196 -15.36 -5.98 -1.93
CA ALA A 196 -15.29 -5.72 -0.50
C ALA A 196 -14.11 -4.80 -0.12
N PRO A 197 -12.86 -5.05 -0.60
CA PRO A 197 -11.76 -4.12 -0.34
C PRO A 197 -11.97 -2.74 -0.97
N ALA A 198 -12.51 -2.65 -2.20
CA ALA A 198 -12.78 -1.38 -2.86
C ALA A 198 -13.79 -0.55 -2.07
N ALA A 199 -14.90 -1.15 -1.62
CA ALA A 199 -15.89 -0.47 -0.79
C ALA A 199 -15.27 0.04 0.52
N MET A 200 -14.41 -0.75 1.16
CA MET A 200 -13.70 -0.33 2.37
C MET A 200 -12.72 0.82 2.11
N CYS A 201 -12.00 0.81 0.99
CA CYS A 201 -11.15 1.91 0.58
C CYS A 201 -11.94 3.20 0.36
N PHE A 202 -13.11 3.14 -0.26
CA PHE A 202 -13.98 4.33 -0.42
C PHE A 202 -14.41 4.91 0.92
N VAL A 203 -14.83 4.07 1.85
CA VAL A 203 -15.19 4.51 3.21
C VAL A 203 -13.97 5.17 3.88
N TRP A 204 -12.79 4.56 3.78
CA TRP A 204 -11.55 5.09 4.37
C TRP A 204 -11.20 6.46 3.80
N ILE A 205 -11.18 6.60 2.47
CA ILE A 205 -10.82 7.84 1.78
C ILE A 205 -11.83 8.94 2.13
N ILE A 206 -13.12 8.64 2.15
CA ILE A 206 -14.14 9.64 2.44
C ILE A 206 -14.10 10.08 3.91
N LEU A 207 -13.95 9.16 4.86
CA LEU A 207 -13.93 9.53 6.27
C LEU A 207 -12.69 10.36 6.62
N LEU A 208 -11.51 9.96 6.18
CA LEU A 208 -10.28 10.68 6.52
C LEU A 208 -10.04 11.86 5.57
N GLY A 209 -10.02 11.61 4.26
CA GLY A 209 -9.76 12.63 3.25
C GLY A 209 -10.89 13.65 3.13
N GLY A 210 -12.14 13.20 3.18
CA GLY A 210 -13.31 14.07 3.16
C GLY A 210 -13.36 15.00 4.38
N THR A 211 -12.96 14.52 5.58
CA THR A 211 -12.84 15.38 6.76
C THR A 211 -11.77 16.47 6.54
N ALA A 212 -10.60 16.12 6.01
CA ALA A 212 -9.55 17.07 5.70
C ALA A 212 -10.03 18.15 4.71
N ILE A 213 -10.71 17.74 3.64
CA ILE A 213 -11.31 18.63 2.64
C ILE A 213 -12.35 19.56 3.28
N HIS A 214 -13.22 19.04 4.12
CA HIS A 214 -14.23 19.87 4.81
C HIS A 214 -13.58 20.92 5.71
N LEU A 215 -12.55 20.57 6.46
CA LEU A 215 -11.83 21.50 7.34
C LEU A 215 -11.15 22.62 6.55
N GLU A 216 -10.58 22.32 5.39
CA GLU A 216 -10.00 23.34 4.50
C GLU A 216 -11.07 24.22 3.87
N LEU A 217 -12.12 23.64 3.29
CA LEU A 217 -13.20 24.40 2.63
C LEU A 217 -13.99 25.29 3.60
N SER A 218 -14.11 24.88 4.86
CA SER A 218 -14.74 25.67 5.92
C SER A 218 -13.84 26.79 6.49
N GLY A 219 -12.56 26.83 6.09
CA GLY A 219 -11.56 27.78 6.58
C GLY A 219 -11.02 27.45 7.98
N LEU A 220 -11.47 26.36 8.60
CA LEU A 220 -11.01 25.94 9.94
C LEU A 220 -9.55 25.52 9.96
N ALA A 221 -9.07 24.95 8.85
CA ALA A 221 -7.68 24.53 8.73
C ALA A 221 -6.72 25.67 8.37
N ALA A 222 -7.22 26.79 7.81
CA ALA A 222 -6.41 27.92 7.37
C ALA A 222 -5.20 27.48 6.51
N GLU A 223 -5.43 26.59 5.55
CA GLU A 223 -4.45 26.01 4.62
C GLU A 223 -3.37 25.14 5.27
N ARG A 224 -3.47 24.83 6.57
CA ARG A 224 -2.48 24.04 7.30
C ARG A 224 -2.38 22.61 6.79
N ILE A 225 -3.49 21.98 6.43
CA ILE A 225 -3.52 20.59 5.96
C ILE A 225 -2.98 20.51 4.52
N ILE A 226 -3.37 21.43 3.65
CA ILE A 226 -2.96 21.41 2.24
C ILE A 226 -1.45 21.67 2.08
N HIS A 227 -0.88 22.57 2.91
CA HIS A 227 0.55 22.89 2.89
C HIS A 227 1.38 21.92 3.73
N ALA A 228 0.76 21.09 4.56
CA ALA A 228 1.49 20.07 5.31
C ALA A 228 2.09 19.03 4.35
N PRO A 229 3.29 18.52 4.67
CA PRO A 229 3.88 17.40 3.97
C PRO A 229 2.93 16.18 3.96
N ILE A 230 2.90 15.43 2.86
CA ILE A 230 1.93 14.32 2.65
C ILE A 230 1.86 13.37 3.86
N SER A 231 3.00 13.00 4.45
CA SER A 231 3.06 12.09 5.59
C SER A 231 2.57 12.70 6.91
N ALA A 232 2.49 14.03 7.02
CA ALA A 232 1.99 14.73 8.20
C ALA A 232 0.51 15.12 8.10
N ARG A 233 -0.09 15.11 6.91
CA ARG A 233 -1.48 15.59 6.68
C ARG A 233 -2.53 14.95 7.58
N LEU A 234 -2.40 13.67 7.86
CA LEU A 234 -3.33 12.98 8.76
C LEU A 234 -3.25 13.56 10.19
N PHE A 235 -2.04 13.80 10.68
CA PHE A 235 -1.83 14.36 12.01
C PHE A 235 -2.27 15.83 12.09
N GLU A 236 -2.02 16.62 11.04
CA GLU A 236 -2.56 17.98 10.94
C GLU A 236 -4.10 17.99 10.89
N THR A 237 -4.72 17.03 10.19
CA THR A 237 -6.18 16.89 10.21
C THR A 237 -6.70 16.60 11.61
N LEU A 238 -6.04 15.71 12.37
CA LEU A 238 -6.39 15.43 13.77
C LEU A 238 -6.24 16.67 14.65
N ASN A 239 -5.15 17.42 14.50
CA ASN A 239 -4.89 18.64 15.25
C ASN A 239 -5.94 19.73 15.00
N VAL A 240 -6.33 19.91 13.73
CA VAL A 240 -7.38 20.88 13.38
C VAL A 240 -8.75 20.41 13.86
N LEU A 241 -9.07 19.14 13.70
CA LEU A 241 -10.35 18.56 14.11
C LEU A 241 -10.57 18.63 15.63
N LEU A 242 -9.50 18.52 16.40
CA LEU A 242 -9.49 18.52 17.87
C LEU A 242 -8.81 19.77 18.46
N ALA A 243 -8.89 20.90 17.74
CA ALA A 243 -8.21 22.14 18.13
C ALA A 243 -8.71 22.76 19.45
N ASP A 244 -9.89 22.36 19.92
CA ASP A 244 -10.46 22.82 21.20
C ASP A 244 -9.61 22.29 22.37
N ASP A 245 -9.29 23.19 23.32
CA ASP A 245 -8.49 22.88 24.50
C ASP A 245 -9.05 21.71 25.32
N LEU A 246 -10.35 21.52 25.29
CA LEU A 246 -11.04 20.40 25.95
C LEU A 246 -10.60 19.03 25.41
N PHE A 247 -10.20 18.97 24.12
CA PHE A 247 -9.88 17.72 23.42
C PHE A 247 -8.38 17.49 23.21
N LYS A 248 -7.48 18.36 23.68
CA LYS A 248 -6.01 18.23 23.49
C LYS A 248 -5.47 16.87 23.95
N GLY A 249 -5.87 16.40 25.13
CA GLY A 249 -5.43 15.08 25.63
C GLY A 249 -5.99 13.92 24.81
N PHE A 250 -7.16 14.11 24.24
CA PHE A 250 -7.78 13.11 23.35
C PHE A 250 -7.11 13.10 21.97
N ALA A 251 -6.71 14.26 21.43
CA ALA A 251 -5.93 14.35 20.20
C ALA A 251 -4.63 13.54 20.28
N GLN A 252 -3.92 13.65 21.40
CA GLN A 252 -2.69 12.88 21.64
C GLN A 252 -2.97 11.37 21.68
N LEU A 253 -4.06 10.93 22.32
CA LEU A 253 -4.47 9.52 22.32
C LEU A 253 -4.76 8.98 20.93
N VAL A 254 -5.48 9.74 20.09
CA VAL A 254 -5.78 9.34 18.71
C VAL A 254 -4.51 9.32 17.85
N SER A 255 -3.58 10.25 18.06
CA SER A 255 -2.27 10.23 17.40
C SER A 255 -1.45 9.00 17.79
N ILE A 256 -1.42 8.61 19.07
CA ILE A 256 -0.78 7.37 19.53
C ILE A 256 -1.43 6.13 18.91
N LEU A 257 -2.76 6.08 18.85
CA LEU A 257 -3.49 5.01 18.17
C LEU A 257 -3.10 4.93 16.69
N THR A 258 -3.06 6.07 16.01
CA THR A 258 -2.68 6.17 14.60
C THR A 258 -1.25 5.70 14.35
N VAL A 259 -0.28 6.14 15.16
CA VAL A 259 1.12 5.72 15.07
C VAL A 259 1.26 4.22 15.33
N THR A 260 0.54 3.69 16.32
CA THR A 260 0.51 2.25 16.61
C THR A 260 -0.07 1.46 15.44
N LEU A 261 -1.14 1.96 14.82
CA LEU A 261 -1.75 1.36 13.63
C LEU A 261 -0.78 1.35 12.45
N ILE A 262 -0.10 2.45 12.16
CA ILE A 262 0.90 2.54 11.09
C ILE A 262 2.03 1.53 11.34
N LEU A 263 2.58 1.50 12.56
CA LEU A 263 3.66 0.58 12.93
C LEU A 263 3.25 -0.88 12.72
N THR A 264 2.08 -1.27 13.20
CA THR A 264 1.61 -2.65 13.08
C THR A 264 1.26 -3.03 11.64
N PHE A 265 0.74 -2.10 10.82
CA PHE A 265 0.58 -2.31 9.38
C PHE A 265 1.91 -2.48 8.65
N LEU A 266 2.93 -1.70 8.98
CA LEU A 266 4.26 -1.83 8.38
C LEU A 266 4.88 -3.19 8.69
N ILE A 267 4.80 -3.64 9.94
CA ILE A 267 5.31 -4.95 10.35
C ILE A 267 4.59 -6.08 9.58
N THR A 268 3.27 -6.05 9.51
CA THR A 268 2.50 -7.08 8.80
C THR A 268 2.72 -7.06 7.29
N SER A 269 2.90 -5.88 6.70
CA SER A 269 3.20 -5.74 5.26
C SER A 269 4.58 -6.27 4.92
N ALA A 270 5.60 -5.92 5.70
CA ALA A 270 6.96 -6.40 5.48
C ALA A 270 7.10 -7.91 5.70
N ASP A 271 6.49 -8.45 6.78
CA ASP A 271 6.46 -9.88 7.07
C ASP A 271 5.81 -10.67 5.91
N SER A 272 4.62 -10.24 5.48
CA SER A 272 3.93 -10.85 4.34
C SER A 272 4.74 -10.73 3.05
N GLY A 273 5.42 -9.60 2.85
CA GLY A 273 6.31 -9.38 1.71
C GLY A 273 7.49 -10.35 1.68
N ILE A 274 8.16 -10.51 2.80
CA ILE A 274 9.26 -11.49 2.96
C ILE A 274 8.75 -12.90 2.64
N LEU A 275 7.56 -13.26 3.13
CA LEU A 275 6.97 -14.57 2.88
C LEU A 275 6.70 -14.82 1.39
N VAL A 276 6.13 -13.84 0.68
CA VAL A 276 5.80 -13.99 -0.74
C VAL A 276 7.07 -14.03 -1.61
N LEU A 277 8.05 -13.17 -1.34
CA LEU A 277 9.35 -13.23 -2.04
C LEU A 277 9.98 -14.63 -1.91
N ASN A 278 9.98 -15.18 -0.70
CA ASN A 278 10.46 -16.54 -0.49
C ASN A 278 9.62 -17.57 -1.26
N THR A 279 8.31 -17.43 -1.30
CA THR A 279 7.43 -18.35 -2.04
C THR A 279 7.70 -18.37 -3.53
N ILE A 280 7.94 -17.20 -4.13
CA ILE A 280 8.30 -17.11 -5.55
C ILE A 280 9.63 -17.82 -5.80
N MET A 281 10.62 -17.57 -4.95
CA MET A 281 11.97 -18.14 -5.08
C MET A 281 12.02 -19.67 -4.91
N THR A 282 11.15 -20.23 -4.07
CA THR A 282 11.08 -21.68 -3.85
C THR A 282 10.10 -22.40 -4.78
N GLY A 283 9.60 -21.70 -5.80
CA GLY A 283 8.64 -22.29 -6.76
C GLY A 283 7.31 -22.71 -6.12
N GLY A 284 6.93 -22.10 -5.00
CA GLY A 284 5.66 -22.37 -4.31
C GLY A 284 5.74 -23.37 -3.14
N GLU A 285 6.92 -23.79 -2.72
CA GLU A 285 7.08 -24.68 -1.56
C GLU A 285 6.52 -24.03 -0.28
N ASN A 286 5.86 -24.87 0.55
CA ASN A 286 5.22 -24.42 1.78
C ASN A 286 6.17 -24.26 2.96
N HIS A 287 7.34 -24.91 2.92
CA HIS A 287 8.35 -24.86 3.97
C HIS A 287 9.54 -24.04 3.51
N VAL A 288 9.62 -22.80 3.98
CA VAL A 288 10.75 -21.91 3.73
C VAL A 288 11.62 -21.88 4.99
N ASP A 289 12.90 -22.17 4.82
CA ASP A 289 13.89 -22.12 5.89
C ASP A 289 14.00 -20.72 6.48
N LEU A 290 14.21 -20.63 7.80
CA LEU A 290 14.42 -19.38 8.51
C LEU A 290 15.54 -18.53 7.90
N LYS A 291 16.59 -19.16 7.42
CA LYS A 291 17.74 -18.50 6.77
C LYS A 291 17.31 -17.68 5.55
N HIS A 292 16.44 -18.24 4.71
CA HIS A 292 15.93 -17.56 3.52
C HIS A 292 15.08 -16.34 3.89
N LYS A 293 14.23 -16.44 4.92
CA LYS A 293 13.43 -15.32 5.43
C LYS A 293 14.30 -14.17 5.92
N ILE A 294 15.37 -14.48 6.67
CA ILE A 294 16.31 -13.48 7.15
C ILE A 294 17.04 -12.81 5.98
N ILE A 295 17.54 -13.60 5.02
CA ILE A 295 18.25 -13.06 3.86
C ILE A 295 17.36 -12.11 3.06
N TRP A 296 16.12 -12.50 2.74
CA TRP A 296 15.21 -11.65 2.00
C TRP A 296 14.75 -10.43 2.79
N GLY A 297 14.58 -10.56 4.11
CA GLY A 297 14.33 -9.43 4.98
C GLY A 297 15.48 -8.42 4.97
N LEU A 298 16.72 -8.88 5.00
CA LEU A 298 17.92 -8.02 4.91
C LEU A 298 18.06 -7.37 3.53
N ILE A 299 17.82 -8.12 2.44
CA ILE A 299 17.85 -7.57 1.08
C ILE A 299 16.79 -6.47 0.93
N LEU A 300 15.56 -6.73 1.35
CA LEU A 300 14.48 -5.75 1.32
C LEU A 300 14.85 -4.51 2.14
N SER A 301 15.38 -4.69 3.36
CA SER A 301 15.84 -3.59 4.21
C SER A 301 16.93 -2.75 3.53
N ALA A 302 17.91 -3.40 2.89
CA ALA A 302 19.01 -2.73 2.21
C ALA A 302 18.51 -1.91 0.99
N VAL A 303 17.58 -2.45 0.21
CA VAL A 303 16.98 -1.76 -0.94
C VAL A 303 16.20 -0.53 -0.47
N ILE A 304 15.36 -0.67 0.57
CA ILE A 304 14.59 0.45 1.12
C ILE A 304 15.55 1.51 1.66
N ALA A 305 16.55 1.12 2.45
CA ALA A 305 17.54 2.04 3.01
C ALA A 305 18.29 2.81 1.91
N ALA A 306 18.76 2.12 0.87
CA ALA A 306 19.44 2.74 -0.25
C ALA A 306 18.56 3.78 -0.95
N LEU A 307 17.28 3.46 -1.20
CA LEU A 307 16.35 4.36 -1.84
C LEU A 307 15.94 5.54 -0.94
N LEU A 308 15.79 5.32 0.37
CA LEU A 308 15.49 6.39 1.33
C LEU A 308 16.64 7.40 1.49
N ILE A 309 17.90 6.95 1.31
CA ILE A 309 19.08 7.83 1.43
C ILE A 309 19.36 8.55 0.10
N SER A 310 18.91 7.98 -1.03
CA SER A 310 19.21 8.47 -2.37
C SER A 310 18.56 9.81 -2.67
N GLY A 311 19.36 10.86 -2.81
CA GLY A 311 18.93 12.17 -3.29
C GLY A 311 18.22 13.07 -2.28
N SER A 312 17.76 14.22 -2.76
CA SER A 312 16.97 15.22 -2.02
C SER A 312 15.49 14.82 -1.85
N GLY A 313 15.00 13.85 -2.63
CA GLY A 313 13.61 13.36 -2.61
C GLY A 313 13.55 11.84 -2.39
N SER A 314 13.69 11.38 -1.13
CA SER A 314 13.68 9.94 -0.81
C SER A 314 12.43 9.19 -1.32
N LEU A 315 11.27 9.85 -1.31
CA LEU A 315 10.02 9.27 -1.82
C LEU A 315 10.00 9.20 -3.34
N GLU A 316 10.55 10.20 -4.02
CA GLU A 316 10.62 10.24 -5.49
C GLU A 316 11.51 9.12 -6.06
N ALA A 317 12.65 8.84 -5.40
CA ALA A 317 13.52 7.73 -5.78
C ALA A 317 12.80 6.37 -5.66
N LEU A 318 12.04 6.18 -4.57
CA LEU A 318 11.20 5.00 -4.36
C LEU A 318 10.13 4.86 -5.45
N GLN A 319 9.43 5.94 -5.80
CA GLN A 319 8.40 5.96 -6.84
C GLN A 319 8.98 5.61 -8.21
N LYS A 320 10.08 6.26 -8.62
CA LYS A 320 10.74 6.00 -9.89
C LYS A 320 11.23 4.56 -10.01
N ALA A 321 11.85 4.04 -8.96
CA ALA A 321 12.30 2.64 -8.94
C ALA A 321 11.13 1.66 -9.10
N MET A 322 10.02 1.92 -8.41
CA MET A 322 8.81 1.10 -8.52
C MET A 322 8.21 1.13 -9.93
N ILE A 323 8.07 2.31 -10.54
CA ILE A 323 7.53 2.46 -11.91
C ILE A 323 8.39 1.66 -12.89
N MET A 324 9.73 1.76 -12.77
CA MET A 324 10.65 1.00 -13.61
C MET A 324 10.50 -0.52 -13.42
N GLY A 325 10.28 -0.98 -12.20
CA GLY A 325 10.04 -2.41 -11.92
C GLY A 325 8.66 -2.91 -12.33
N ALA A 326 7.64 -2.05 -12.27
CA ALA A 326 6.28 -2.38 -12.66
C ALA A 326 6.12 -2.54 -14.17
N LEU A 327 6.85 -1.76 -14.97
CA LEU A 327 6.72 -1.74 -16.43
C LEU A 327 6.92 -3.12 -17.09
N PRO A 328 8.00 -3.87 -16.83
CA PRO A 328 8.15 -5.21 -17.39
C PRO A 328 7.07 -6.18 -16.92
N PHE A 329 6.64 -6.06 -15.68
CA PHE A 329 5.60 -6.92 -15.13
C PHE A 329 4.21 -6.61 -15.70
N SER A 330 3.94 -5.39 -16.16
CA SER A 330 2.69 -5.05 -16.85
C SER A 330 2.47 -5.89 -18.10
N MET A 331 3.53 -6.17 -18.87
CA MET A 331 3.48 -7.06 -20.03
C MET A 331 3.14 -8.50 -19.61
N VAL A 332 3.73 -8.97 -18.51
CA VAL A 332 3.41 -10.28 -17.94
C VAL A 332 1.94 -10.36 -17.54
N MET A 333 1.39 -9.32 -16.91
CA MET A 333 -0.02 -9.26 -16.53
C MET A 333 -0.96 -9.35 -17.73
N ILE A 334 -0.67 -8.67 -18.84
CA ILE A 334 -1.45 -8.77 -20.07
C ILE A 334 -1.48 -10.23 -20.57
N LEU A 335 -0.32 -10.88 -20.60
CA LEU A 335 -0.23 -12.30 -20.97
C LEU A 335 -1.01 -13.20 -19.99
N MET A 336 -1.01 -12.88 -18.69
CA MET A 336 -1.79 -13.61 -17.68
C MET A 336 -3.30 -13.47 -17.92
N CYS A 337 -3.78 -12.27 -18.26
CA CYS A 337 -5.19 -12.04 -18.62
C CYS A 337 -5.58 -12.87 -19.86
N MET A 338 -4.74 -12.89 -20.90
CA MET A 338 -4.97 -13.71 -22.09
C MET A 338 -4.96 -15.20 -21.77
N ALA A 339 -4.07 -15.66 -20.89
CA ALA A 339 -4.02 -17.05 -20.44
C ALA A 339 -5.29 -17.45 -19.70
N LEU A 340 -5.78 -16.59 -18.81
CA LEU A 340 -7.00 -16.81 -18.05
C LEU A 340 -8.23 -16.93 -18.96
N ILE A 341 -8.39 -15.99 -19.90
CA ILE A 341 -9.49 -16.02 -20.87
C ILE A 341 -9.46 -17.33 -21.67
N LYS A 342 -8.29 -17.71 -22.17
CA LYS A 342 -8.12 -18.96 -22.94
C LYS A 342 -8.50 -20.19 -22.12
N ASP A 343 -8.10 -20.23 -20.86
CA ASP A 343 -8.38 -21.35 -19.95
C ASP A 343 -9.87 -21.46 -19.63
N ILE A 344 -10.54 -20.35 -19.32
CA ILE A 344 -11.99 -20.27 -19.10
C ILE A 344 -12.75 -20.77 -20.33
N ILE A 345 -12.40 -20.28 -21.53
CA ILE A 345 -13.04 -20.72 -22.79
C ILE A 345 -12.85 -22.23 -23.03
N ARG A 346 -11.68 -22.75 -22.69
CA ARG A 346 -11.38 -24.18 -22.82
C ARG A 346 -12.26 -25.02 -21.90
N HIS A 347 -12.34 -24.65 -20.62
CA HIS A 347 -13.18 -25.37 -19.64
C HIS A 347 -14.67 -25.27 -19.94
N THR A 348 -15.13 -24.17 -20.52
CA THR A 348 -16.54 -24.02 -20.91
C THR A 348 -16.91 -24.89 -22.08
N LYS A 349 -15.95 -25.21 -22.99
CA LYS A 349 -16.17 -26.03 -24.18
C LYS A 349 -16.02 -27.55 -23.92
N THR A 350 -15.34 -27.94 -22.87
CA THR A 350 -15.22 -29.33 -22.39
C THR A 350 -15.78 -29.42 -20.99
N PRO A 351 -17.11 -29.58 -20.81
CA PRO A 351 -17.65 -29.94 -19.50
C PRO A 351 -17.10 -31.32 -19.15
N ASP A 352 -16.52 -31.43 -17.94
CA ASP A 352 -15.94 -32.67 -17.44
C ASP A 352 -16.90 -33.84 -17.62
N SER A 353 -16.49 -34.84 -18.42
CA SER A 353 -17.15 -36.16 -18.52
C SER A 353 -16.89 -37.02 -17.26
N ASP A 354 -16.26 -36.48 -16.22
CA ASP A 354 -15.84 -37.20 -15.00
C ASP A 354 -16.69 -36.84 -13.76
N SER A 355 -17.90 -36.31 -13.94
CA SER A 355 -18.85 -36.11 -12.83
C SER A 355 -20.11 -36.97 -13.04
N LEU A 356 -19.92 -38.29 -13.20
CA LEU A 356 -20.95 -39.31 -13.01
C LEU A 356 -20.49 -40.35 -12.04
#